data_979fb4c59b0af6a858a4c4fcd13fbecc
#
_entry.id   979fb4c59b0af6a858a4c4fcd13fbecc
#
_cell.length_a   1.000
_cell.length_b   1.000
_cell.length_c   1.000
_cell.angle_alpha   90.00
_cell.angle_beta   90.00
_cell.angle_gamma   90.00
#
_symmetry.space_group_name_H-M   'P 1'
#
loop_
_entity.id
_entity.type
_entity.pdbx_description
1 polymer ?
#
loop_
_entity_poly.entity_id
_entity_poly.type
_entity_poly.pdbx_seq_one_letter_code
_entity_poly.pdbx_strand_id
1 'polypeptide(L)'
;YGYEAGGNGPESGRHAIRFAPGTGELGMFQGAKSYLLENSEGQTLDTYSISAGLDYASVGPEHAWLKEIGRVNYSWATDEEAMSAFKDLCETEGIIPAIESSHAVAGAYKAAEDLKAKGYEHPVMIINISGRGDKDMNTAGKWFGYLTDEQTKALEANGAQGNNVDGE
;
A
#
# COMPACT_ATOMS: atom_id res chain seq x y z
N TYR A 1 9.89 -10.42 3.28
CA TYR A 1 9.71 -8.97 3.30
C TYR A 1 8.24 -8.62 3.27
N GLY A 2 7.82 -7.58 4.01
CA GLY A 2 6.50 -6.98 3.96
C GLY A 2 6.64 -5.47 3.77
N TYR A 3 5.73 -4.86 3.01
CA TYR A 3 5.80 -3.44 2.73
C TYR A 3 4.48 -2.76 3.09
N GLU A 4 4.59 -1.69 3.85
CA GLU A 4 3.48 -0.85 4.28
C GLU A 4 3.32 0.36 3.36
N ALA A 5 2.16 1.01 3.44
CA ALA A 5 1.91 2.24 2.69
C ALA A 5 2.65 3.43 3.31
N GLY A 6 3.66 3.89 2.61
CA GLY A 6 4.48 5.04 3.00
C GLY A 6 3.82 6.38 2.75
N GLY A 7 2.71 6.43 2.01
CA GLY A 7 2.04 7.68 1.66
C GLY A 7 3.02 8.71 1.08
N ASN A 8 3.05 9.89 1.68
CA ASN A 8 3.99 10.95 1.31
C ASN A 8 5.35 10.84 2.03
N GLY A 9 5.63 9.70 2.67
CA GLY A 9 6.83 9.46 3.48
C GLY A 9 6.59 9.65 4.98
N PRO A 10 7.40 8.99 5.83
CA PRO A 10 7.19 8.99 7.29
C PRO A 10 7.26 10.38 7.91
N GLU A 11 8.14 11.25 7.41
CA GLU A 11 8.33 12.62 7.93
C GLU A 11 7.17 13.57 7.59
N SER A 12 6.29 13.17 6.68
CA SER A 12 5.16 14.01 6.25
C SER A 12 3.99 14.02 7.23
N GLY A 13 3.93 13.03 8.14
CA GLY A 13 2.75 12.74 8.96
C GLY A 13 1.55 12.22 8.14
N ARG A 14 1.71 12.00 6.84
CA ARG A 14 0.68 11.48 5.92
C ARG A 14 1.13 10.13 5.37
N HIS A 15 0.94 9.10 6.15
CA HIS A 15 1.33 7.72 5.84
C HIS A 15 0.49 6.72 6.64
N ALA A 16 0.63 5.44 6.34
CA ALA A 16 0.07 4.33 7.10
C ALA A 16 1.17 3.32 7.50
N ILE A 17 2.31 3.84 7.97
CA ILE A 17 3.45 3.04 8.44
C ILE A 17 3.28 2.77 9.92
N ARG A 18 3.18 1.50 10.34
CA ARG A 18 3.03 1.09 11.75
C ARG A 18 4.28 0.47 12.33
N PHE A 19 5.18 -0.06 11.47
CA PHE A 19 6.30 -0.88 11.92
C PHE A 19 7.66 -0.17 11.95
N ALA A 20 7.76 1.03 11.40
CA ALA A 20 8.99 1.80 11.48
C ALA A 20 9.22 2.33 12.92
N PRO A 21 10.49 2.49 13.33
CA PRO A 21 10.79 3.08 14.63
C PRO A 21 10.16 4.47 14.78
N GLY A 22 9.43 4.69 15.86
CA GLY A 22 8.80 5.97 16.17
C GLY A 22 7.49 6.25 15.42
N THR A 23 6.91 5.27 14.71
CA THR A 23 5.62 5.44 14.04
C THR A 23 4.48 4.78 14.81
N GLY A 24 4.38 3.46 14.82
CA GLY A 24 3.29 2.75 15.48
C GLY A 24 3.70 2.16 16.82
N GLU A 25 2.73 2.02 17.71
CA GLU A 25 2.89 1.42 19.03
C GLU A 25 1.96 0.22 19.22
N LEU A 26 2.27 -0.63 20.22
CA LEU A 26 1.42 -1.77 20.56
C LEU A 26 0.20 -1.28 21.36
N GLY A 27 -0.96 -1.51 20.80
CA GLY A 27 -2.24 -1.15 21.42
C GLY A 27 -3.34 -2.15 21.14
N MET A 28 -4.57 -1.80 21.50
CA MET A 28 -5.78 -2.60 21.29
C MET A 28 -6.67 -1.88 20.29
N PHE A 29 -6.97 -2.53 19.17
CA PHE A 29 -7.84 -1.97 18.15
C PHE A 29 -8.81 -3.04 17.64
N GLN A 30 -10.09 -2.73 17.65
CA GLN A 30 -11.16 -3.64 17.19
C GLN A 30 -11.06 -5.05 17.82
N GLY A 31 -10.71 -5.13 19.10
CA GLY A 31 -10.63 -6.38 19.85
C GLY A 31 -9.34 -7.19 19.63
N ALA A 32 -8.38 -6.68 18.87
CA ALA A 32 -7.10 -7.32 18.64
C ALA A 32 -5.94 -6.47 19.20
N LYS A 33 -4.92 -7.13 19.76
CA LYS A 33 -3.65 -6.51 20.09
C LYS A 33 -2.75 -6.50 18.86
N SER A 34 -2.31 -5.32 18.44
CA SER A 34 -1.45 -5.15 17.28
C SER A 34 -0.71 -3.81 17.34
N TYR A 35 0.09 -3.53 16.32
CA TYR A 35 0.64 -2.19 16.11
C TYR A 35 -0.39 -1.27 15.47
N LEU A 36 -0.47 -0.05 15.96
CA LEU A 36 -1.36 0.98 15.43
C LEU A 36 -0.72 2.37 15.55
N LEU A 37 -1.19 3.28 14.70
CA LEU A 37 -0.90 4.69 14.80
C LEU A 37 -1.88 5.32 15.78
N GLU A 38 -1.38 5.77 16.92
CA GLU A 38 -2.19 6.41 17.96
C GLU A 38 -1.49 7.61 18.58
N ASN A 39 -2.27 8.51 19.13
CA ASN A 39 -1.77 9.64 19.90
C ASN A 39 -1.52 9.24 21.36
N SER A 40 -1.00 10.18 22.16
CA SER A 40 -0.72 9.96 23.59
C SER A 40 -1.96 9.65 24.45
N GLU A 41 -3.16 9.84 23.92
CA GLU A 41 -4.45 9.52 24.56
C GLU A 41 -5.00 8.17 24.13
N GLY A 42 -4.28 7.42 23.28
CA GLY A 42 -4.67 6.12 22.74
C GLY A 42 -5.74 6.20 21.66
N GLN A 43 -5.92 7.37 21.04
CA GLN A 43 -6.82 7.53 19.89
C GLN A 43 -6.04 7.31 18.59
N THR A 44 -6.65 6.60 17.66
CA THR A 44 -6.06 6.38 16.33
C THR A 44 -5.84 7.70 15.61
N LEU A 45 -4.68 7.81 14.98
CA LEU A 45 -4.35 8.92 14.09
C LEU A 45 -5.00 8.71 12.71
N ASP A 46 -5.24 9.82 12.01
CA ASP A 46 -5.59 9.78 10.60
C ASP A 46 -4.40 9.22 9.81
N THR A 47 -4.71 8.35 8.87
CA THR A 47 -3.74 7.75 7.97
C THR A 47 -3.90 8.28 6.56
N TYR A 48 -2.94 7.99 5.71
CA TYR A 48 -3.00 8.36 4.31
C TYR A 48 -2.23 7.37 3.43
N SER A 49 -2.87 6.96 2.35
CA SER A 49 -2.26 6.26 1.22
C SER A 49 -3.10 6.49 -0.03
N ILE A 50 -2.47 6.52 -1.19
CA ILE A 50 -3.17 6.46 -2.49
C ILE A 50 -3.91 5.11 -2.66
N SER A 51 -3.46 4.08 -1.95
CA SER A 51 -4.09 2.77 -1.91
C SER A 51 -5.13 2.72 -0.79
N ALA A 52 -6.40 2.69 -1.15
CA ALA A 52 -7.50 2.64 -0.18
C ALA A 52 -7.43 1.40 0.73
N GLY A 53 -6.96 0.26 0.22
CA GLY A 53 -6.85 -0.98 1.00
C GLY A 53 -5.72 -0.98 2.03
N LEU A 54 -4.73 -0.09 1.89
CA LEU A 54 -3.62 0.06 2.83
C LEU A 54 -3.75 1.29 3.73
N ASP A 55 -4.73 2.16 3.47
CA ASP A 55 -5.01 3.35 4.27
C ASP A 55 -5.78 2.97 5.54
N TYR A 56 -5.04 2.48 6.54
CA TYR A 56 -5.60 1.96 7.77
C TYR A 56 -4.63 2.12 8.95
N ALA A 57 -5.15 2.52 10.11
CA ALA A 57 -4.32 2.87 11.28
C ALA A 57 -3.65 1.66 11.95
N SER A 58 -4.17 0.46 11.80
CA SER A 58 -3.64 -0.76 12.42
C SER A 58 -3.16 -1.76 11.38
N VAL A 59 -2.49 -2.81 11.84
CA VAL A 59 -2.04 -3.95 11.04
C VAL A 59 -2.56 -5.25 11.65
N GLY A 60 -2.70 -6.29 10.85
CA GLY A 60 -3.16 -7.58 11.32
C GLY A 60 -2.26 -8.15 12.43
N PRO A 61 -2.83 -8.78 13.48
CA PRO A 61 -2.05 -9.29 14.62
C PRO A 61 -1.05 -10.38 14.22
N GLU A 62 -1.27 -11.11 13.14
CA GLU A 62 -0.31 -12.08 12.61
C GLU A 62 0.96 -11.35 12.11
N HIS A 63 0.81 -10.26 11.38
CA HIS A 63 1.94 -9.46 10.93
C HIS A 63 2.69 -8.82 12.11
N ALA A 64 1.97 -8.35 13.13
CA ALA A 64 2.59 -7.87 14.36
C ALA A 64 3.45 -8.95 15.02
N TRP A 65 2.92 -10.16 15.15
CA TRP A 65 3.65 -11.29 15.69
C TRP A 65 4.87 -11.67 14.84
N LEU A 66 4.72 -11.75 13.51
CA LEU A 66 5.83 -12.06 12.60
C LEU A 66 6.96 -11.03 12.67
N LYS A 67 6.62 -9.76 12.92
CA LYS A 67 7.58 -8.69 13.20
C LYS A 67 8.31 -8.94 14.50
N GLU A 68 7.57 -9.20 15.58
CA GLU A 68 8.13 -9.39 16.93
C GLU A 68 9.13 -10.56 17.00
N ILE A 69 8.82 -11.66 16.33
CA ILE A 69 9.73 -12.82 16.27
C ILE A 69 10.84 -12.69 15.22
N GLY A 70 10.91 -11.58 14.49
CA GLY A 70 11.92 -11.33 13.46
C GLY A 70 11.80 -12.24 12.22
N ARG A 71 10.62 -12.84 11.98
CA ARG A 71 10.43 -13.75 10.83
C ARG A 71 10.27 -13.01 9.52
N VAL A 72 9.73 -11.79 9.55
CA VAL A 72 9.52 -10.93 8.39
C VAL A 72 10.21 -9.58 8.61
N ASN A 73 10.92 -9.12 7.60
CA ASN A 73 11.48 -7.78 7.55
C ASN A 73 10.44 -6.83 6.93
N TYR A 74 9.98 -5.87 7.73
CA TYR A 74 9.01 -4.87 7.28
C TYR A 74 9.69 -3.56 6.92
N SER A 75 9.17 -2.94 5.87
CA SER A 75 9.56 -1.62 5.39
C SER A 75 8.33 -0.95 4.76
N TRP A 76 8.51 0.12 4.02
CA TRP A 76 7.41 0.83 3.36
C TRP A 76 7.80 1.24 1.94
N ALA A 77 6.78 1.51 1.13
CA ALA A 77 6.92 2.20 -0.15
C ALA A 77 6.02 3.43 -0.16
N THR A 78 6.52 4.54 -0.68
CA THR A 78 5.73 5.77 -0.83
C THR A 78 4.73 5.63 -1.98
N ASP A 79 3.74 6.53 -2.04
CA ASP A 79 2.78 6.57 -3.14
C ASP A 79 3.48 6.75 -4.49
N GLU A 80 4.51 7.59 -4.56
CA GLU A 80 5.29 7.81 -5.78
C GLU A 80 6.02 6.52 -6.22
N GLU A 81 6.66 5.83 -5.29
CA GLU A 81 7.35 4.56 -5.57
C GLU A 81 6.35 3.48 -6.01
N ALA A 82 5.21 3.37 -5.33
CA ALA A 82 4.18 2.40 -5.66
C ALA A 82 3.55 2.68 -7.03
N MET A 83 3.29 3.96 -7.36
CA MET A 83 2.72 4.32 -8.67
C MET A 83 3.74 4.20 -9.80
N SER A 84 5.03 4.45 -9.55
CA SER A 84 6.10 4.14 -10.51
C SER A 84 6.13 2.64 -10.81
N ALA A 85 6.12 1.80 -9.77
CA ALA A 85 6.11 0.35 -9.93
C ALA A 85 4.82 -0.17 -10.61
N PHE A 86 3.67 0.46 -10.35
CA PHE A 86 2.43 0.20 -11.08
C PHE A 86 2.61 0.41 -12.58
N LYS A 87 3.16 1.56 -12.97
CA LYS A 87 3.42 1.91 -14.37
C LYS A 87 4.41 0.95 -15.02
N ASP A 88 5.52 0.68 -14.35
CA ASP A 88 6.55 -0.23 -14.85
C ASP A 88 5.98 -1.61 -15.15
N LEU A 89 5.15 -2.16 -14.26
CA LEU A 89 4.54 -3.47 -14.45
C LEU A 89 3.54 -3.47 -15.62
N CYS A 90 2.79 -2.38 -15.79
CA CYS A 90 1.89 -2.22 -16.94
C CYS A 90 2.67 -2.18 -18.25
N GLU A 91 3.78 -1.44 -18.32
CA GLU A 91 4.55 -1.22 -19.55
C GLU A 91 5.43 -2.41 -19.92
N THR A 92 6.01 -3.10 -18.93
CA THR A 92 6.96 -4.19 -19.19
C THR A 92 6.30 -5.56 -19.29
N GLU A 93 5.25 -5.80 -18.48
CA GLU A 93 4.62 -7.12 -18.35
C GLU A 93 3.16 -7.15 -18.85
N GLY A 94 2.57 -5.99 -19.15
CA GLY A 94 1.15 -5.90 -19.53
C GLY A 94 0.19 -6.25 -18.38
N ILE A 95 0.66 -6.17 -17.12
CA ILE A 95 -0.11 -6.48 -15.93
C ILE A 95 -0.54 -5.17 -15.27
N ILE A 96 -1.85 -5.02 -15.05
CA ILE A 96 -2.40 -3.91 -14.26
C ILE A 96 -2.60 -4.43 -12.82
N PRO A 97 -1.66 -4.18 -11.89
CA PRO A 97 -1.79 -4.63 -10.51
C PRO A 97 -2.76 -3.73 -9.74
N ALA A 98 -3.31 -4.21 -8.64
CA ALA A 98 -3.91 -3.31 -7.66
C ALA A 98 -2.82 -2.37 -7.08
N ILE A 99 -3.18 -1.14 -6.70
CA ILE A 99 -2.22 -0.19 -6.10
C ILE A 99 -1.63 -0.78 -4.82
N GLU A 100 -2.40 -1.55 -4.06
CA GLU A 100 -1.91 -2.31 -2.91
C GLU A 100 -0.71 -3.20 -3.29
N SER A 101 -0.86 -3.98 -4.35
CA SER A 101 0.17 -4.91 -4.83
C SER A 101 1.39 -4.20 -5.43
N SER A 102 1.21 -2.98 -5.93
CA SER A 102 2.30 -2.17 -6.45
C SER A 102 3.32 -1.79 -5.37
N HIS A 103 2.90 -1.69 -4.11
CA HIS A 103 3.81 -1.51 -2.98
C HIS A 103 4.77 -2.70 -2.83
N ALA A 104 4.30 -3.93 -3.11
CA ALA A 104 5.17 -5.10 -3.08
C ALA A 104 6.20 -5.08 -4.23
N VAL A 105 5.83 -4.59 -5.40
CA VAL A 105 6.76 -4.44 -6.55
C VAL A 105 7.81 -3.36 -6.25
N ALA A 106 7.37 -2.19 -5.78
CA ALA A 106 8.29 -1.12 -5.33
C ALA A 106 9.25 -1.61 -4.24
N GLY A 107 8.70 -2.39 -3.29
CA GLY A 107 9.49 -3.03 -2.25
C GLY A 107 10.50 -4.05 -2.78
N ALA A 108 10.15 -4.80 -3.83
CA ALA A 108 11.07 -5.74 -4.44
C ALA A 108 12.27 -5.04 -5.09
N TYR A 109 12.08 -3.86 -5.68
CA TYR A 109 13.20 -3.06 -6.19
C TYR A 109 14.16 -2.68 -5.05
N LYS A 110 13.65 -2.20 -3.92
CA LYS A 110 14.46 -1.90 -2.74
C LYS A 110 15.15 -3.14 -2.18
N ALA A 111 14.44 -4.26 -2.10
CA ALA A 111 15.01 -5.52 -1.62
C ALA A 111 16.11 -6.04 -2.56
N ALA A 112 15.97 -5.87 -3.87
CA ALA A 112 16.99 -6.27 -4.85
C ALA A 112 18.30 -5.49 -4.65
N GLU A 113 18.21 -4.18 -4.42
CA GLU A 113 19.37 -3.34 -4.14
C GLU A 113 20.05 -3.74 -2.82
N ASP A 114 19.27 -3.98 -1.77
CA ASP A 114 19.78 -4.43 -0.46
C ASP A 114 20.46 -5.80 -0.57
N LEU A 115 19.87 -6.75 -1.28
CA LEU A 115 20.47 -8.08 -1.51
C LEU A 115 21.77 -7.99 -2.31
N LYS A 116 21.80 -7.14 -3.34
CA LYS A 116 23.01 -6.88 -4.11
C LYS A 116 24.12 -6.26 -3.24
N ALA A 117 23.76 -5.29 -2.40
CA ALA A 117 24.72 -4.69 -1.46
C ALA A 117 25.27 -5.70 -0.44
N LYS A 118 24.48 -6.72 -0.08
CA LYS A 118 24.89 -7.84 0.78
C LYS A 118 25.70 -8.93 0.05
N GLY A 119 25.99 -8.77 -1.23
CA GLY A 119 26.84 -9.66 -2.02
C GLY A 119 26.11 -10.85 -2.67
N TYR A 120 24.77 -10.83 -2.73
CA TYR A 120 24.03 -11.82 -3.50
C TYR A 120 24.12 -11.50 -5.00
N GLU A 121 24.80 -12.36 -5.78
CA GLU A 121 25.01 -12.12 -7.20
C GLU A 121 23.75 -12.42 -8.05
N HIS A 122 22.99 -13.46 -7.69
CA HIS A 122 21.80 -13.93 -8.44
C HIS A 122 20.64 -14.27 -7.50
N PRO A 123 20.08 -13.29 -6.77
CA PRO A 123 18.96 -13.58 -5.88
C PRO A 123 17.70 -13.91 -6.68
N VAL A 124 16.98 -14.94 -6.26
CA VAL A 124 15.65 -15.26 -6.78
C VAL A 124 14.61 -14.69 -5.81
N MET A 125 13.71 -13.85 -6.30
CA MET A 125 12.65 -13.24 -5.51
C MET A 125 11.28 -13.64 -6.05
N ILE A 126 10.34 -13.92 -5.15
CA ILE A 126 8.93 -14.13 -5.48
C ILE A 126 8.17 -12.90 -4.96
N ILE A 127 7.44 -12.24 -5.84
CA ILE A 127 6.60 -11.09 -5.51
C ILE A 127 5.14 -11.54 -5.56
N ASN A 128 4.41 -11.34 -4.46
CA ASN A 128 2.98 -11.64 -4.42
C ASN A 128 2.19 -10.44 -4.96
N ILE A 129 1.59 -10.61 -6.14
CA ILE A 129 0.67 -9.65 -6.76
C ILE A 129 -0.73 -10.23 -6.62
N SER A 130 -1.36 -9.99 -5.47
CA SER A 130 -2.61 -10.63 -5.08
C SER A 130 -3.88 -9.98 -5.63
N GLY A 131 -3.80 -8.72 -6.07
CA GLY A 131 -4.94 -7.96 -6.56
C GLY A 131 -4.75 -7.42 -7.97
N ARG A 132 -5.87 -7.28 -8.69
CA ARG A 132 -5.95 -6.65 -10.00
C ARG A 132 -6.31 -5.17 -9.88
N GLY A 133 -5.81 -4.36 -10.81
CA GLY A 133 -5.92 -2.90 -10.77
C GLY A 133 -7.08 -2.28 -11.53
N ASP A 134 -8.01 -3.07 -12.06
CA ASP A 134 -9.18 -2.52 -12.77
C ASP A 134 -10.02 -1.58 -11.90
N LYS A 135 -10.12 -1.86 -10.61
CA LYS A 135 -10.75 -0.97 -9.62
C LYS A 135 -10.02 0.37 -9.42
N ASP A 136 -8.74 0.44 -9.74
CA ASP A 136 -7.85 1.57 -9.46
C ASP A 136 -7.63 2.47 -10.68
N MET A 137 -8.25 2.16 -11.82
CA MET A 137 -7.99 2.87 -13.09
C MET A 137 -8.30 4.35 -13.03
N ASN A 138 -9.33 4.76 -12.29
CA ASN A 138 -9.66 6.17 -12.11
C ASN A 138 -8.57 6.90 -11.31
N THR A 139 -8.10 6.28 -10.23
CA THR A 139 -7.01 6.81 -9.40
C THR A 139 -5.71 6.89 -10.18
N ALA A 140 -5.35 5.82 -10.90
CA ALA A 140 -4.17 5.78 -11.74
C ALA A 140 -4.25 6.79 -12.91
N GLY A 141 -5.40 6.88 -13.58
CA GLY A 141 -5.63 7.84 -14.66
C GLY A 141 -5.47 9.30 -14.21
N LYS A 142 -5.93 9.60 -13.01
CA LYS A 142 -5.74 10.92 -12.38
C LYS A 142 -4.27 11.14 -12.01
N TRP A 143 -3.63 10.19 -11.37
CA TRP A 143 -2.22 10.28 -10.96
C TRP A 143 -1.29 10.55 -12.14
N PHE A 144 -1.48 9.85 -13.24
CA PHE A 144 -0.66 10.00 -14.45
C PHE A 144 -1.12 11.14 -15.37
N GLY A 145 -2.14 11.88 -14.99
CA GLY A 145 -2.63 13.01 -15.78
C GLY A 145 -3.44 12.64 -17.03
N TYR A 146 -3.91 11.39 -17.12
CA TYR A 146 -4.79 10.95 -18.21
C TYR A 146 -6.25 11.30 -17.99
N LEU A 147 -6.65 11.57 -16.75
CA LEU A 147 -8.00 12.00 -16.38
C LEU A 147 -7.95 13.29 -15.58
N THR A 148 -8.87 14.20 -15.87
CA THR A 148 -9.12 15.39 -15.05
C THR A 148 -10.01 15.07 -13.86
N ASP A 149 -10.07 15.94 -12.87
CA ASP A 149 -10.97 15.79 -11.70
C ASP A 149 -12.45 15.73 -12.12
N GLU A 150 -12.84 16.48 -13.16
CA GLU A 150 -14.21 16.46 -13.69
C GLU A 150 -14.55 15.12 -14.37
N GLN A 151 -13.62 14.60 -15.17
CA GLN A 151 -13.78 13.32 -15.83
C GLN A 151 -13.83 12.17 -14.79
N THR A 152 -13.00 12.20 -13.77
CA THR A 152 -13.01 11.20 -12.69
C THR A 152 -14.36 11.20 -11.97
N LYS A 153 -14.86 12.37 -11.56
CA LYS A 153 -16.18 12.52 -10.92
C LYS A 153 -17.33 12.02 -11.80
N ALA A 154 -17.27 12.29 -13.11
CA ALA A 154 -18.27 11.84 -14.06
C ALA A 154 -18.28 10.30 -14.21
N LEU A 155 -17.10 9.65 -14.21
CA LEU A 155 -16.97 8.20 -14.24
C LEU A 155 -17.49 7.53 -12.96
N GLU A 156 -17.18 8.11 -11.80
CA GLU A 156 -17.67 7.65 -10.50
C GLU A 156 -19.20 7.74 -10.40
N ALA A 157 -19.78 8.86 -10.84
CA ALA A 157 -21.22 9.05 -10.85
C ALA A 157 -21.95 8.05 -11.78
N ASN A 158 -21.37 7.75 -12.93
CA ASN A 158 -21.92 6.76 -13.88
C ASN A 158 -21.75 5.32 -13.36
N GLY A 159 -20.64 5.01 -12.71
CA GLY A 159 -20.41 3.70 -12.08
C GLY A 159 -21.37 3.41 -10.93
N ALA A 160 -21.73 4.44 -10.15
CA ALA A 160 -22.74 4.31 -9.09
C ALA A 160 -24.15 4.05 -9.62
N GLN A 161 -24.47 4.48 -10.85
CA GLN A 161 -25.76 4.19 -11.50
C GLN A 161 -25.84 2.79 -12.11
N GLY A 162 -24.68 2.21 -12.49
CA GLY A 162 -24.63 0.87 -13.09
C GLY A 162 -24.84 -0.29 -12.12
N ASN A 163 -24.75 -0.05 -10.80
CA ASN A 163 -24.95 -1.09 -9.79
C ASN A 163 -26.40 -1.22 -9.28
N ASN A 164 -27.32 -0.41 -9.81
CA ASN A 164 -28.77 -0.56 -9.60
C ASN A 164 -29.41 -1.27 -10.80
N VAL A 165 -28.95 -2.45 -11.11
CA VAL A 165 -29.75 -3.38 -11.90
C VAL A 165 -30.62 -4.10 -10.91
N ASP A 166 -31.84 -3.56 -10.75
CA ASP A 166 -32.91 -4.13 -9.97
C ASP A 166 -33.09 -5.59 -10.32
N GLY A 167 -32.92 -6.45 -9.30
CA GLY A 167 -33.42 -7.81 -9.41
C GLY A 167 -34.93 -7.75 -9.37
N GLU A 168 -35.58 -7.95 -10.48
CA GLU A 168 -36.90 -8.56 -10.57
C GLU A 168 -36.78 -10.08 -10.68
#